data_aac8d6b6620840abbf7cc034e6a6392e
#
_entry.id   aac8d6b6620840abbf7cc034e6a6392e
#
_cell.length_a   1.000
_cell.length_b   1.000
_cell.length_c   1.000
_cell.angle_alpha   90.00
_cell.angle_beta   90.00
_cell.angle_gamma   90.00
#
_symmetry.space_group_name_H-M   'P 1'
#
loop_
_entity.id
_entity.type
_entity.pdbx_description
1 polymer ?
#
loop_
_entity_poly.entity_id
_entity_poly.type
_entity_poly.pdbx_seq_one_letter_code
_entity_poly.pdbx_strand_id
1 'polypeptide(L)'
;MNSSMLGLATTFSLTLLAFAAPAVSHAQGSATATGGLPFEVKPVGTFDSPWAMAFLPNGNVLVTQKEGAMILFDPATGTRRTMSGTPAVSSKGQGALMDIVPAPDFAASKLLYFSYAEAGPGADSRVVLATAALDQASGSLKATKVLFRGQYALTGGHYSGRIGLSPDGKYLFFTSGDRQLFDPAQDPKSTLGKVLRLNLDGTPAAGNPLAARGFHAAVWSYGHRNLLGMAFDRQGRLWEMEMGPRHGDEINLIKPGLNYGWPKASNGNHYDGRDIPDHAPGDGFEAPKVSWNPAISPGGLAYYDADLFPKWKDSLFITGLSGKSLDRIALDGENARKVDHWDMGERIRAVRTGPEGALWLLEDGPRGRLLMLTPKR
;
A
#
# COMPACT_ATOMS: atom_id res chain seq x y z
N MET A 1 -77.80 35.06 -30.29
CA MET A 1 -77.05 35.22 -31.52
C MET A 1 -75.68 34.66 -31.30
N ASN A 2 -75.40 33.62 -32.02
CA ASN A 2 -74.17 32.85 -31.97
C ASN A 2 -72.99 33.55 -32.55
N SER A 3 -71.80 33.37 -32.00
CA SER A 3 -70.57 33.43 -32.81
C SER A 3 -69.49 32.55 -32.11
N SER A 4 -69.27 31.45 -32.75
CA SER A 4 -68.19 30.52 -32.48
C SER A 4 -66.85 31.06 -32.93
N MET A 5 -65.79 30.98 -32.11
CA MET A 5 -64.40 31.15 -32.61
C MET A 5 -63.67 29.83 -32.34
N LEU A 6 -63.26 29.18 -33.42
CA LEU A 6 -62.35 28.05 -33.49
C LEU A 6 -60.94 28.51 -33.16
N GLY A 7 -60.36 27.96 -32.11
CA GLY A 7 -58.94 28.11 -31.79
C GLY A 7 -58.15 26.90 -32.29
N LEU A 8 -57.27 27.14 -33.25
CA LEU A 8 -56.31 26.13 -33.75
C LEU A 8 -55.21 25.88 -32.70
N ALA A 9 -55.13 24.69 -32.17
CA ALA A 9 -54.05 24.26 -31.31
C ALA A 9 -52.93 23.61 -32.15
N THR A 10 -51.83 24.28 -32.27
CA THR A 10 -50.59 23.76 -32.89
C THR A 10 -49.79 22.96 -31.83
N THR A 11 -49.79 21.66 -31.97
CA THR A 11 -48.96 20.75 -31.16
C THR A 11 -47.51 20.76 -31.69
N PHE A 12 -46.58 21.30 -30.92
CA PHE A 12 -45.16 21.13 -31.16
C PHE A 12 -44.71 19.81 -30.53
N SER A 13 -44.37 18.82 -31.36
CA SER A 13 -43.72 17.60 -30.93
C SER A 13 -42.23 17.86 -30.73
N LEU A 14 -41.78 17.86 -29.49
CA LEU A 14 -40.35 17.88 -29.13
C LEU A 14 -39.81 16.44 -29.21
N THR A 15 -39.03 16.16 -30.26
CA THR A 15 -38.32 14.90 -30.41
C THR A 15 -37.05 14.97 -29.54
N LEU A 16 -37.03 14.28 -28.38
CA LEU A 16 -35.82 14.08 -27.58
C LEU A 16 -34.94 13.06 -28.31
N LEU A 17 -33.83 13.53 -28.90
CA LEU A 17 -32.74 12.62 -29.27
C LEU A 17 -31.97 12.22 -28.00
N ALA A 18 -32.17 10.99 -27.55
CA ALA A 18 -31.35 10.39 -26.54
C ALA A 18 -29.98 9.98 -27.15
N PHE A 19 -28.93 10.72 -26.83
CA PHE A 19 -27.57 10.28 -27.08
C PHE A 19 -27.23 9.14 -26.09
N ALA A 20 -27.21 7.90 -26.57
CA ALA A 20 -26.67 6.77 -25.84
C ALA A 20 -25.12 6.90 -25.83
N ALA A 21 -24.56 7.22 -24.67
CA ALA A 21 -23.11 7.08 -24.46
C ALA A 21 -22.74 5.59 -24.52
N PRO A 22 -21.64 5.20 -25.17
CA PRO A 22 -21.23 3.82 -25.19
C PRO A 22 -20.82 3.39 -23.77
N ALA A 23 -21.49 2.37 -23.24
CA ALA A 23 -21.09 1.69 -22.02
C ALA A 23 -19.70 1.06 -22.26
N VAL A 24 -18.67 1.58 -21.62
CA VAL A 24 -17.35 0.95 -21.60
C VAL A 24 -17.49 -0.31 -20.74
N SER A 25 -17.70 -1.42 -21.40
CA SER A 25 -17.64 -2.75 -20.79
C SER A 25 -16.20 -2.99 -20.33
N HIS A 26 -15.94 -2.96 -19.02
CA HIS A 26 -14.70 -3.42 -18.43
C HIS A 26 -14.69 -4.96 -18.52
N ALA A 27 -14.14 -5.47 -19.63
CA ALA A 27 -13.84 -6.89 -19.75
C ALA A 27 -12.74 -7.22 -18.74
N GLN A 28 -13.10 -7.77 -17.59
CA GLN A 28 -12.20 -8.39 -16.64
C GLN A 28 -11.72 -9.73 -17.21
N GLY A 29 -10.77 -9.69 -18.13
CA GLY A 29 -10.04 -10.86 -18.57
C GLY A 29 -8.94 -11.19 -17.56
N SER A 30 -9.21 -12.05 -16.60
CA SER A 30 -8.18 -12.73 -15.82
C SER A 30 -7.50 -13.76 -16.74
N ALA A 31 -6.37 -13.40 -17.32
CA ALA A 31 -5.52 -14.36 -18.01
C ALA A 31 -4.80 -15.20 -16.95
N THR A 32 -5.36 -16.34 -16.59
CA THR A 32 -4.64 -17.40 -15.87
C THR A 32 -3.59 -17.94 -16.83
N ALA A 33 -2.31 -17.65 -16.58
CA ALA A 33 -1.21 -18.25 -17.31
C ALA A 33 -1.16 -19.74 -16.97
N THR A 34 -1.64 -20.59 -17.89
CA THR A 34 -1.52 -22.05 -17.82
C THR A 34 -0.13 -22.55 -18.22
N GLY A 35 0.86 -21.65 -18.37
CA GLY A 35 2.28 -21.94 -18.56
C GLY A 35 3.06 -21.74 -17.26
N GLY A 36 4.15 -22.48 -17.07
CA GLY A 36 5.05 -22.29 -15.91
C GLY A 36 5.51 -20.83 -15.76
N LEU A 37 5.94 -20.44 -14.56
CA LEU A 37 6.40 -19.08 -14.25
C LEU A 37 7.39 -18.57 -15.33
N PRO A 38 7.30 -17.30 -15.78
CA PRO A 38 8.20 -16.74 -16.81
C PRO A 38 9.59 -16.37 -16.26
N PHE A 39 9.85 -16.65 -15.01
CA PHE A 39 11.07 -16.36 -14.27
C PHE A 39 11.52 -17.58 -13.46
N GLU A 40 12.79 -17.59 -13.10
CA GLU A 40 13.34 -18.52 -12.12
C GLU A 40 13.09 -17.99 -10.73
N VAL A 41 12.82 -18.88 -9.78
CA VAL A 41 12.62 -18.55 -8.34
C VAL A 41 13.72 -19.22 -7.55
N LYS A 42 14.60 -18.42 -6.93
CA LYS A 42 15.71 -18.91 -6.10
C LYS A 42 15.44 -18.59 -4.63
N PRO A 43 15.25 -19.58 -3.76
CA PRO A 43 15.26 -19.35 -2.31
C PRO A 43 16.67 -18.91 -1.86
N VAL A 44 16.72 -17.81 -1.08
CA VAL A 44 17.98 -17.22 -0.61
C VAL A 44 18.14 -17.33 0.90
N GLY A 45 17.03 -17.31 1.62
CA GLY A 45 17.02 -17.41 3.07
C GLY A 45 15.63 -17.71 3.64
N THR A 46 15.54 -18.02 4.93
CA THR A 46 14.27 -18.30 5.63
C THR A 46 14.22 -17.49 6.90
N PHE A 47 13.08 -16.88 7.24
CA PHE A 47 12.88 -15.99 8.37
C PHE A 47 11.62 -16.38 9.14
N ASP A 48 11.54 -15.97 10.40
CA ASP A 48 10.35 -16.22 11.21
C ASP A 48 9.35 -15.08 11.04
N SER A 49 8.22 -15.38 10.41
CA SER A 49 7.14 -14.45 10.18
C SER A 49 7.62 -13.08 9.65
N PRO A 50 8.38 -13.05 8.52
CA PRO A 50 8.97 -11.82 8.01
C PRO A 50 7.87 -10.87 7.54
N TRP A 51 8.09 -9.55 7.74
CA TRP A 51 7.10 -8.54 7.38
C TRP A 51 7.56 -7.64 6.23
N ALA A 52 8.78 -7.12 6.29
CA ALA A 52 9.35 -6.26 5.25
C ALA A 52 10.84 -6.51 5.09
N MET A 53 11.41 -5.99 3.99
CA MET A 53 12.84 -6.03 3.70
C MET A 53 13.31 -4.70 3.13
N ALA A 54 14.58 -4.36 3.40
CA ALA A 54 15.27 -3.23 2.79
C ALA A 54 16.69 -3.61 2.42
N PHE A 55 17.10 -3.26 1.20
CA PHE A 55 18.48 -3.43 0.73
C PHE A 55 19.37 -2.31 1.24
N LEU A 56 20.57 -2.67 1.68
CA LEU A 56 21.62 -1.73 2.05
C LEU A 56 22.65 -1.57 0.92
N PRO A 57 23.37 -0.46 0.84
CA PRO A 57 24.34 -0.21 -0.24
C PRO A 57 25.45 -1.26 -0.38
N ASN A 58 25.75 -2.01 0.69
CA ASN A 58 26.74 -3.08 0.69
C ASN A 58 26.19 -4.46 0.27
N GLY A 59 24.95 -4.53 -0.23
CA GLY A 59 24.30 -5.76 -0.65
C GLY A 59 23.60 -6.54 0.47
N ASN A 60 23.79 -6.17 1.72
CA ASN A 60 23.05 -6.78 2.83
C ASN A 60 21.55 -6.40 2.77
N VAL A 61 20.73 -7.23 3.39
CA VAL A 61 19.29 -7.05 3.51
C VAL A 61 18.90 -6.96 4.98
N LEU A 62 18.16 -5.93 5.35
CA LEU A 62 17.45 -5.89 6.63
C LEU A 62 16.08 -6.53 6.44
N VAL A 63 15.73 -7.47 7.31
CA VAL A 63 14.41 -8.11 7.34
C VAL A 63 13.77 -7.87 8.70
N THR A 64 12.58 -7.29 8.71
CA THR A 64 11.76 -7.15 9.92
C THR A 64 10.91 -8.39 10.11
N GLN A 65 10.72 -8.79 11.37
CA GLN A 65 9.89 -9.95 11.74
C GLN A 65 8.75 -9.50 12.66
N LYS A 66 7.63 -10.18 12.57
CA LYS A 66 6.39 -9.83 13.26
C LYS A 66 6.61 -9.62 14.78
N GLU A 67 7.38 -10.48 15.42
CA GLU A 67 7.58 -10.45 16.88
C GLU A 67 8.61 -9.40 17.35
N GLY A 68 9.06 -8.50 16.45
CA GLY A 68 9.93 -7.38 16.80
C GLY A 68 11.41 -7.59 16.49
N ALA A 69 11.83 -8.75 16.00
CA ALA A 69 13.19 -8.94 15.57
C ALA A 69 13.48 -8.21 14.23
N MET A 70 14.66 -7.63 14.12
CA MET A 70 15.23 -7.11 12.89
C MET A 70 16.50 -7.90 12.58
N ILE A 71 16.58 -8.49 11.40
CA ILE A 71 17.68 -9.35 10.98
C ILE A 71 18.51 -8.66 9.92
N LEU A 72 19.78 -8.46 10.15
CA LEU A 72 20.75 -8.12 9.10
C LEU A 72 21.21 -9.44 8.46
N PHE A 73 21.00 -9.55 7.17
CA PHE A 73 21.24 -10.75 6.38
C PHE A 73 22.17 -10.46 5.21
N ASP A 74 23.18 -11.27 5.02
CA ASP A 74 24.04 -11.26 3.82
C ASP A 74 23.58 -12.36 2.85
N PRO A 75 22.98 -12.02 1.71
CA PRO A 75 22.49 -13.00 0.74
C PRO A 75 23.59 -13.81 0.07
N ALA A 76 24.84 -13.30 0.03
CA ALA A 76 25.95 -13.97 -0.63
C ALA A 76 26.52 -15.11 0.23
N THR A 77 26.58 -14.90 1.54
CA THR A 77 27.17 -15.88 2.50
C THR A 77 26.13 -16.62 3.32
N GLY A 78 24.88 -16.14 3.37
CA GLY A 78 23.85 -16.65 4.26
C GLY A 78 24.01 -16.22 5.74
N THR A 79 24.98 -15.36 6.02
CA THR A 79 25.25 -14.87 7.38
C THR A 79 24.09 -14.03 7.89
N ARG A 80 23.74 -14.22 9.17
CA ARG A 80 22.63 -13.53 9.85
C ARG A 80 23.09 -12.94 11.16
N ARG A 81 22.55 -11.75 11.47
CA ARG A 81 22.72 -11.12 12.77
C ARG A 81 21.39 -10.50 13.21
N THR A 82 20.92 -10.87 14.36
CA THR A 82 19.79 -10.19 15.01
C THR A 82 20.27 -8.84 15.54
N MET A 83 19.60 -7.78 15.14
CA MET A 83 19.91 -6.42 15.59
C MET A 83 19.36 -6.20 17.00
N SER A 84 20.15 -5.60 17.85
CA SER A 84 19.70 -5.13 19.18
C SER A 84 19.17 -3.69 19.08
N GLY A 85 18.43 -3.25 20.11
CA GLY A 85 17.90 -1.88 20.18
C GLY A 85 16.60 -1.65 19.40
N THR A 86 15.95 -2.71 18.91
CA THR A 86 14.58 -2.62 18.40
C THR A 86 13.61 -2.30 19.55
N PRO A 87 12.54 -1.50 19.31
CA PRO A 87 11.54 -1.20 20.34
C PRO A 87 10.74 -2.45 20.72
N ALA A 88 10.09 -2.39 21.88
CA ALA A 88 9.07 -3.37 22.22
C ALA A 88 7.88 -3.27 21.26
N VAL A 89 7.47 -4.39 20.68
CA VAL A 89 6.44 -4.46 19.65
C VAL A 89 5.22 -5.21 20.17
N SER A 90 4.03 -4.70 19.86
CA SER A 90 2.78 -5.44 20.03
C SER A 90 2.55 -6.31 18.80
N SER A 91 2.73 -7.62 18.92
CA SER A 91 2.50 -8.58 17.82
C SER A 91 1.10 -9.18 17.82
N LYS A 92 0.18 -8.64 18.64
CA LYS A 92 -1.20 -9.11 18.71
C LYS A 92 -1.94 -8.83 17.39
N GLY A 93 -2.68 -9.81 16.89
CA GLY A 93 -3.41 -9.71 15.63
C GLY A 93 -2.48 -9.44 14.45
N GLN A 94 -2.67 -8.29 13.80
CA GLN A 94 -1.84 -7.83 12.67
C GLN A 94 -0.67 -6.92 13.12
N GLY A 95 -0.50 -6.70 14.43
CA GLY A 95 0.65 -5.95 14.95
C GLY A 95 1.98 -6.63 14.64
N ALA A 96 3.02 -5.84 14.43
CA ALA A 96 4.35 -6.31 14.03
C ALA A 96 5.42 -5.23 14.22
N LEU A 97 6.69 -5.60 14.10
CA LEU A 97 7.71 -4.72 13.54
C LEU A 97 7.49 -4.74 12.03
N MET A 98 7.06 -3.60 11.47
CA MET A 98 6.48 -3.56 10.13
C MET A 98 7.49 -3.08 9.08
N ASP A 99 7.26 -1.94 8.46
CA ASP A 99 8.07 -1.49 7.33
C ASP A 99 9.43 -0.94 7.77
N ILE A 100 10.39 -0.97 6.85
CA ILE A 100 11.73 -0.45 7.04
C ILE A 100 12.26 0.14 5.72
N VAL A 101 12.82 1.35 5.80
CA VAL A 101 13.36 2.08 4.65
C VAL A 101 14.63 2.82 5.08
N PRO A 102 15.78 2.67 4.36
CA PRO A 102 16.95 3.52 4.56
C PRO A 102 16.62 4.98 4.24
N ALA A 103 17.21 5.91 5.02
CA ALA A 103 17.07 7.34 4.75
C ALA A 103 17.67 7.71 3.37
N PRO A 104 17.26 8.82 2.74
CA PRO A 104 17.82 9.25 1.45
C PRO A 104 19.34 9.44 1.47
N ASP A 105 19.87 9.86 2.61
CA ASP A 105 21.29 10.06 2.87
C ASP A 105 21.94 8.91 3.66
N PHE A 106 21.37 7.71 3.63
CA PHE A 106 21.80 6.56 4.43
C PHE A 106 23.30 6.27 4.33
N ALA A 107 23.91 6.49 3.17
CA ALA A 107 25.36 6.29 3.00
C ALA A 107 26.19 7.12 3.99
N ALA A 108 25.72 8.31 4.34
CA ALA A 108 26.36 9.21 5.30
C ALA A 108 25.76 9.04 6.71
N SER A 109 24.45 9.17 6.84
CA SER A 109 23.75 9.22 8.14
C SER A 109 23.61 7.88 8.83
N LYS A 110 23.59 6.77 8.08
CA LYS A 110 23.22 5.41 8.54
C LYS A 110 21.82 5.34 9.11
N LEU A 111 20.95 6.34 8.90
CA LEU A 111 19.60 6.39 9.42
C LEU A 111 18.67 5.42 8.67
N LEU A 112 17.81 4.79 9.44
CA LEU A 112 16.69 3.99 8.97
C LEU A 112 15.40 4.62 9.47
N TYR A 113 14.36 4.58 8.66
CA TYR A 113 12.98 4.77 9.09
C TYR A 113 12.34 3.40 9.21
N PHE A 114 11.58 3.18 10.28
CA PHE A 114 10.85 1.92 10.46
C PHE A 114 9.54 2.17 11.22
N SER A 115 8.60 1.27 11.04
CA SER A 115 7.31 1.35 11.71
C SER A 115 7.05 0.10 12.54
N TYR A 116 6.23 0.26 13.58
CA TYR A 116 5.87 -0.85 14.46
C TYR A 116 4.54 -0.58 15.16
N ALA A 117 3.94 -1.65 15.68
CA ALA A 117 2.81 -1.56 16.58
C ALA A 117 3.29 -1.38 18.02
N GLU A 118 2.92 -0.27 18.66
CA GLU A 118 3.21 0.05 20.07
C GLU A 118 2.00 -0.33 20.92
N ALA A 119 2.25 -1.10 21.99
CA ALA A 119 1.23 -1.39 22.99
C ALA A 119 0.84 -0.12 23.77
N GLY A 120 -0.44 0.04 24.05
CA GLY A 120 -1.01 1.10 24.85
C GLY A 120 -1.55 0.60 26.19
N PRO A 121 -2.32 1.41 26.89
CA PRO A 121 -3.04 1.00 28.10
C PRO A 121 -3.99 -0.17 27.82
N GLY A 122 -4.00 -1.16 28.69
CA GLY A 122 -4.90 -2.31 28.55
C GLY A 122 -4.63 -3.13 27.30
N ALA A 123 -5.62 -3.24 26.42
CA ALA A 123 -5.54 -3.96 25.15
C ALA A 123 -5.29 -3.06 23.95
N ASP A 124 -5.19 -1.74 24.16
CA ASP A 124 -4.96 -0.77 23.09
C ASP A 124 -3.60 -0.95 22.42
N SER A 125 -3.54 -0.51 21.19
CA SER A 125 -2.30 -0.43 20.43
C SER A 125 -2.41 0.64 19.33
N ARG A 126 -1.26 1.10 18.84
CA ARG A 126 -1.19 2.08 17.77
C ARG A 126 -0.02 1.81 16.82
N VAL A 127 -0.08 2.37 15.63
CA VAL A 127 1.04 2.41 14.71
C VAL A 127 2.00 3.53 15.10
N VAL A 128 3.30 3.27 14.99
CA VAL A 128 4.37 4.23 15.27
C VAL A 128 5.34 4.27 14.09
N LEU A 129 5.79 5.47 13.73
CA LEU A 129 6.92 5.70 12.84
C LEU A 129 8.11 6.16 13.68
N ALA A 130 9.27 5.55 13.48
CA ALA A 130 10.49 5.85 14.19
C ALA A 130 11.71 5.90 13.25
N THR A 131 12.79 6.46 13.74
CA THR A 131 14.11 6.44 13.09
C THR A 131 15.17 5.99 14.07
N ALA A 132 16.23 5.36 13.55
CA ALA A 132 17.43 5.01 14.32
C ALA A 132 18.64 4.94 13.40
N ALA A 133 19.84 5.12 13.95
CA ALA A 133 21.08 4.88 13.24
C ALA A 133 21.46 3.38 13.30
N LEU A 134 21.77 2.79 12.14
CA LEU A 134 22.22 1.41 12.01
C LEU A 134 23.72 1.32 12.24
N ASP A 135 24.14 0.64 13.29
CA ASP A 135 25.51 0.23 13.51
C ASP A 135 25.67 -1.25 13.12
N GLN A 136 26.12 -1.49 11.88
CA GLN A 136 26.29 -2.85 11.36
C GLN A 136 27.43 -3.59 12.09
N ALA A 137 28.46 -2.88 12.55
CA ALA A 137 29.60 -3.50 13.21
C ALA A 137 29.23 -4.07 14.58
N SER A 138 28.50 -3.32 15.39
CA SER A 138 28.00 -3.80 16.68
C SER A 138 26.72 -4.65 16.57
N GLY A 139 26.01 -4.59 15.44
CA GLY A 139 24.71 -5.24 15.28
C GLY A 139 23.62 -4.57 16.11
N SER A 140 23.56 -3.23 16.09
CA SER A 140 22.60 -2.51 16.93
C SER A 140 21.96 -1.30 16.23
N LEU A 141 20.75 -0.96 16.66
CA LEU A 141 20.13 0.33 16.40
C LEU A 141 20.52 1.30 17.52
N LYS A 142 20.95 2.50 17.15
CA LYS A 142 21.37 3.58 18.05
C LYS A 142 20.46 4.77 17.94
N ALA A 143 20.31 5.51 19.04
CA ALA A 143 19.57 6.78 19.08
C ALA A 143 18.15 6.69 18.48
N THR A 144 17.41 5.63 18.80
CA THR A 144 16.04 5.48 18.34
C THR A 144 15.16 6.64 18.78
N LYS A 145 14.53 7.31 17.80
CA LYS A 145 13.63 8.45 18.01
C LYS A 145 12.28 8.15 17.36
N VAL A 146 11.21 8.32 18.14
CA VAL A 146 9.85 8.28 17.59
C VAL A 146 9.56 9.59 16.86
N LEU A 147 9.08 9.48 15.62
CA LEU A 147 8.74 10.60 14.75
C LEU A 147 7.25 10.89 14.73
N PHE A 148 6.43 9.82 14.74
CA PHE A 148 4.98 9.94 14.73
C PHE A 148 4.35 8.80 15.51
N ARG A 149 3.25 9.11 16.22
CA ARG A 149 2.39 8.14 16.89
C ARG A 149 0.96 8.30 16.40
N GLY A 150 0.39 7.24 15.85
CA GLY A 150 -1.03 7.17 15.53
C GLY A 150 -1.92 7.16 16.78
N GLN A 151 -3.20 7.18 16.56
CA GLN A 151 -4.20 7.06 17.63
C GLN A 151 -4.27 5.62 18.15
N TYR A 152 -4.55 5.47 19.43
CA TYR A 152 -4.83 4.17 20.02
C TYR A 152 -6.16 3.60 19.55
N ALA A 153 -6.21 2.27 19.41
CA ALA A 153 -7.43 1.52 19.18
C ALA A 153 -7.36 0.13 19.84
N LEU A 154 -8.49 -0.36 20.33
CA LEU A 154 -8.63 -1.68 20.95
C LEU A 154 -8.46 -2.84 19.97
N THR A 155 -8.65 -2.58 18.67
CA THR A 155 -8.64 -3.62 17.65
C THR A 155 -7.21 -4.10 17.34
N GLY A 156 -7.10 -5.38 16.99
CA GLY A 156 -5.83 -5.98 16.57
C GLY A 156 -5.51 -5.89 15.07
N GLY A 157 -6.26 -5.10 14.27
CA GLY A 157 -6.13 -5.07 12.82
C GLY A 157 -5.85 -3.69 12.23
N HIS A 158 -5.64 -3.66 10.91
CA HIS A 158 -5.52 -2.51 10.03
C HIS A 158 -4.54 -1.43 10.55
N TYR A 159 -3.32 -1.83 10.88
CA TYR A 159 -2.27 -0.89 11.27
C TYR A 159 -1.72 -0.10 10.10
N SER A 160 -1.65 -0.71 8.89
CA SER A 160 -0.94 -0.20 7.73
C SER A 160 0.56 -0.02 8.00
N GLY A 161 1.06 1.20 8.20
CA GLY A 161 2.44 1.44 8.64
C GLY A 161 3.47 1.42 7.51
N ARG A 162 3.08 1.53 6.24
CA ARG A 162 4.02 1.62 5.11
C ARG A 162 4.68 2.98 5.06
N ILE A 163 5.94 2.99 4.66
CA ILE A 163 6.79 4.17 4.57
C ILE A 163 7.21 4.37 3.12
N GLY A 164 6.95 5.58 2.57
CA GLY A 164 7.45 6.03 1.28
C GLY A 164 8.33 7.25 1.44
N LEU A 165 9.40 7.32 0.66
CA LEU A 165 10.20 8.52 0.52
C LEU A 165 9.83 9.22 -0.78
N SER A 166 9.59 10.54 -0.74
CA SER A 166 9.37 11.30 -1.97
C SER A 166 10.60 11.19 -2.89
N PRO A 167 10.43 11.23 -4.22
CA PRO A 167 11.54 11.08 -5.17
C PRO A 167 12.64 12.14 -5.00
N ASP A 168 12.30 13.33 -4.49
CA ASP A 168 13.25 14.39 -4.18
C ASP A 168 13.93 14.24 -2.80
N GLY A 169 13.60 13.16 -2.06
CA GLY A 169 14.16 12.84 -0.76
C GLY A 169 13.77 13.78 0.39
N LYS A 170 12.79 14.68 0.21
CA LYS A 170 12.46 15.70 1.22
C LYS A 170 11.36 15.30 2.20
N TYR A 171 10.49 14.36 1.81
CA TYR A 171 9.30 14.02 2.58
C TYR A 171 9.18 12.53 2.83
N LEU A 172 8.62 12.20 3.99
CA LEU A 172 8.11 10.89 4.33
C LEU A 172 6.61 10.86 4.03
N PHE A 173 6.18 9.83 3.36
CA PHE A 173 4.78 9.43 3.28
C PHE A 173 4.57 8.23 4.19
N PHE A 174 3.52 8.28 5.00
CA PHE A 174 3.26 7.26 5.99
C PHE A 174 1.78 6.85 5.96
N THR A 175 1.51 5.55 5.93
CA THR A 175 0.15 5.04 5.91
C THR A 175 -0.33 4.71 7.33
N SER A 176 -1.56 5.08 7.63
CA SER A 176 -2.24 4.77 8.88
C SER A 176 -3.61 4.18 8.57
N GLY A 177 -3.84 2.93 8.89
CA GLY A 177 -5.09 2.24 8.63
C GLY A 177 -6.24 2.72 9.53
N ASP A 178 -7.46 2.34 9.17
CA ASP A 178 -8.68 2.72 9.91
C ASP A 178 -8.81 2.01 11.26
N ARG A 179 -7.93 1.06 11.58
CA ARG A 179 -7.93 0.24 12.78
C ARG A 179 -9.25 -0.51 13.00
N GLN A 180 -9.96 -0.87 11.90
CA GLN A 180 -11.28 -1.52 11.92
C GLN A 180 -12.38 -0.70 12.61
N LEU A 181 -12.21 0.62 12.70
CA LEU A 181 -13.15 1.54 13.33
C LEU A 181 -14.05 2.25 12.31
N PHE A 182 -13.79 2.11 11.01
CA PHE A 182 -14.57 2.65 9.90
C PHE A 182 -14.59 4.19 9.85
N ASP A 183 -15.45 4.84 10.66
CA ASP A 183 -15.74 6.27 10.62
C ASP A 183 -14.53 7.19 10.76
N PRO A 184 -13.47 6.87 11.56
CA PRO A 184 -12.26 7.69 11.62
C PRO A 184 -11.60 7.95 10.27
N ALA A 185 -11.79 7.06 9.28
CA ALA A 185 -11.27 7.26 7.93
C ALA A 185 -11.83 8.54 7.28
N GLN A 186 -13.03 8.97 7.64
CA GLN A 186 -13.69 10.20 7.17
C GLN A 186 -13.55 11.38 8.14
N ASP A 187 -13.10 11.17 9.38
CA ASP A 187 -12.96 12.24 10.37
C ASP A 187 -11.73 13.12 10.06
N PRO A 188 -11.91 14.45 9.86
CA PRO A 188 -10.82 15.39 9.65
C PRO A 188 -9.78 15.44 10.79
N LYS A 189 -10.19 15.16 12.01
CA LYS A 189 -9.30 15.23 13.18
C LYS A 189 -8.53 13.93 13.44
N SER A 190 -8.96 12.85 12.84
CA SER A 190 -8.31 11.55 12.96
C SER A 190 -7.14 11.39 11.98
N THR A 191 -6.11 10.66 12.40
CA THR A 191 -5.04 10.19 11.53
C THR A 191 -5.26 8.75 11.06
N LEU A 192 -6.38 8.11 11.41
CA LEU A 192 -6.75 6.75 11.00
C LEU A 192 -7.41 6.75 9.62
N GLY A 193 -7.08 5.78 8.78
CA GLY A 193 -7.55 5.70 7.39
C GLY A 193 -6.99 6.84 6.51
N LYS A 194 -5.69 7.12 6.62
CA LYS A 194 -5.02 8.26 5.98
C LYS A 194 -3.68 7.88 5.34
N VAL A 195 -3.34 8.60 4.30
CA VAL A 195 -1.94 8.83 3.92
C VAL A 195 -1.49 10.14 4.56
N LEU A 196 -0.36 10.11 5.25
CA LEU A 196 0.25 11.27 5.91
C LEU A 196 1.49 11.70 5.11
N ARG A 197 1.72 13.02 4.97
CA ARG A 197 2.98 13.57 4.46
C ARG A 197 3.69 14.38 5.54
N LEU A 198 4.90 13.96 5.86
CA LEU A 198 5.73 14.47 6.94
C LEU A 198 7.07 14.96 6.39
N ASN A 199 7.71 15.87 7.09
CA ASN A 199 9.14 16.14 6.93
C ASN A 199 9.94 14.92 7.44
N LEU A 200 11.22 14.84 7.11
CA LEU A 200 12.09 13.73 7.54
C LEU A 200 12.26 13.63 9.06
N ASP A 201 11.99 14.69 9.79
CA ASP A 201 12.00 14.73 11.27
C ASP A 201 10.68 14.31 11.93
N GLY A 202 9.66 13.99 11.13
CA GLY A 202 8.34 13.55 11.55
C GLY A 202 7.31 14.67 11.76
N THR A 203 7.69 15.93 11.60
CA THR A 203 6.74 17.05 11.67
C THR A 203 5.84 17.08 10.43
N PRO A 204 4.59 17.57 10.53
CA PRO A 204 3.74 17.74 9.35
C PRO A 204 4.41 18.61 8.28
N ALA A 205 4.42 18.15 7.04
CA ALA A 205 5.01 18.91 5.93
C ALA A 205 4.16 20.16 5.62
N ALA A 206 4.82 21.27 5.36
CA ALA A 206 4.13 22.48 4.93
C ALA A 206 3.42 22.27 3.58
N GLY A 207 2.27 22.92 3.39
CA GLY A 207 1.49 22.82 2.15
C GLY A 207 0.71 21.51 1.98
N ASN A 208 0.45 20.77 3.05
CA ASN A 208 -0.53 19.69 3.03
C ASN A 208 -1.93 20.27 2.75
N PRO A 209 -2.62 19.83 1.68
CA PRO A 209 -3.77 20.56 1.13
C PRO A 209 -4.99 20.57 2.06
N LEU A 210 -5.10 19.59 2.95
CA LEU A 210 -6.23 19.41 3.84
C LEU A 210 -6.10 20.20 5.14
N ALA A 211 -4.89 20.67 5.50
CA ALA A 211 -4.66 21.44 6.74
C ALA A 211 -5.51 22.70 6.79
N ALA A 212 -5.62 23.47 5.72
CA ALA A 212 -6.46 24.66 5.61
C ALA A 212 -7.98 24.34 5.66
N ARG A 213 -8.36 23.08 5.43
CA ARG A 213 -9.76 22.60 5.53
C ARG A 213 -10.08 22.02 6.90
N GLY A 214 -9.21 22.24 7.89
CA GLY A 214 -9.40 21.83 9.28
C GLY A 214 -9.05 20.38 9.60
N PHE A 215 -8.40 19.66 8.67
CA PHE A 215 -7.84 18.34 8.92
C PHE A 215 -6.59 18.42 9.82
N HIS A 216 -6.22 17.27 10.38
CA HIS A 216 -4.92 17.14 11.04
C HIS A 216 -3.81 17.51 10.04
N ALA A 217 -2.84 18.33 10.46
CA ALA A 217 -1.87 18.99 9.57
C ALA A 217 -1.02 18.03 8.70
N ALA A 218 -0.85 16.77 9.14
CA ALA A 218 -0.10 15.77 8.40
C ALA A 218 -0.90 15.08 7.27
N VAL A 219 -2.23 15.23 7.21
CA VAL A 219 -3.07 14.46 6.26
C VAL A 219 -2.86 14.92 4.83
N TRP A 220 -2.49 13.95 3.97
CA TRP A 220 -2.33 14.12 2.54
C TRP A 220 -3.57 13.67 1.75
N SER A 221 -4.09 12.48 2.07
CA SER A 221 -5.36 11.93 1.56
C SER A 221 -6.08 11.16 2.66
N TYR A 222 -7.37 10.86 2.47
CA TYR A 222 -8.22 10.24 3.47
C TYR A 222 -9.26 9.30 2.87
N GLY A 223 -10.02 8.61 3.71
CA GLY A 223 -11.01 7.64 3.26
C GLY A 223 -10.38 6.31 2.82
N HIS A 224 -9.35 5.88 3.53
CA HIS A 224 -8.64 4.62 3.31
C HIS A 224 -8.96 3.59 4.38
N ARG A 225 -8.81 2.31 4.05
CA ARG A 225 -9.05 1.19 4.97
C ARG A 225 -7.76 0.63 5.57
N ASN A 226 -7.00 -0.14 4.81
CA ASN A 226 -5.79 -0.83 5.29
C ASN A 226 -4.73 -0.86 4.19
N LEU A 227 -3.94 0.19 4.16
CA LEU A 227 -2.95 0.51 3.15
C LEU A 227 -1.66 -0.29 3.40
N LEU A 228 -1.40 -1.32 2.62
CA LEU A 228 -0.28 -2.26 2.83
C LEU A 228 0.81 -2.20 1.75
N GLY A 229 0.72 -1.27 0.82
CA GLY A 229 1.74 -1.01 -0.18
C GLY A 229 1.77 0.44 -0.62
N MET A 230 2.98 0.96 -0.87
CA MET A 230 3.17 2.30 -1.39
C MET A 230 4.43 2.36 -2.23
N ALA A 231 4.35 2.99 -3.41
CA ALA A 231 5.48 3.19 -4.30
C ALA A 231 5.31 4.47 -5.13
N PHE A 232 6.41 5.16 -5.38
CA PHE A 232 6.46 6.21 -6.38
C PHE A 232 6.88 5.63 -7.72
N ASP A 233 6.22 6.06 -8.79
CA ASP A 233 6.68 5.77 -10.14
C ASP A 233 7.76 6.79 -10.59
N ARG A 234 8.33 6.59 -11.77
CA ARG A 234 9.39 7.46 -12.31
C ARG A 234 8.94 8.89 -12.61
N GLN A 235 7.62 9.13 -12.71
CA GLN A 235 7.06 10.47 -12.85
C GLN A 235 6.77 11.13 -11.50
N GLY A 236 7.07 10.45 -10.40
CA GLY A 236 6.84 10.94 -9.03
C GLY A 236 5.39 10.85 -8.58
N ARG A 237 4.55 10.05 -9.25
CA ARG A 237 3.17 9.78 -8.82
C ARG A 237 3.17 8.71 -7.73
N LEU A 238 2.41 8.94 -6.69
CA LEU A 238 2.28 8.02 -5.58
C LEU A 238 1.18 7.00 -5.86
N TRP A 239 1.57 5.74 -5.95
CA TRP A 239 0.66 4.59 -6.01
C TRP A 239 0.56 3.93 -4.65
N GLU A 240 -0.63 3.53 -4.31
CA GLU A 240 -0.95 2.88 -3.05
C GLU A 240 -1.78 1.64 -3.32
N MET A 241 -1.68 0.64 -2.44
CA MET A 241 -2.43 -0.59 -2.46
C MET A 241 -3.01 -0.90 -1.09
N GLU A 242 -4.31 -1.18 -1.06
CA GLU A 242 -5.00 -1.48 0.20
C GLU A 242 -5.90 -2.71 0.13
N MET A 243 -6.10 -3.33 1.30
CA MET A 243 -7.07 -4.40 1.47
C MET A 243 -8.47 -3.83 1.57
N GLY A 244 -9.35 -4.27 0.70
CA GLY A 244 -10.79 -4.10 0.82
C GLY A 244 -11.41 -4.90 1.98
N PRO A 245 -12.73 -4.82 2.16
CA PRO A 245 -13.45 -5.65 3.11
C PRO A 245 -13.56 -7.11 2.63
N ARG A 246 -14.74 -7.66 2.38
CA ARG A 246 -14.89 -9.05 1.92
C ARG A 246 -14.27 -9.28 0.53
N HIS A 247 -14.29 -8.27 -0.34
CA HIS A 247 -13.67 -8.18 -1.66
C HIS A 247 -13.18 -6.75 -1.85
N GLY A 248 -12.85 -6.36 -3.11
CA GLY A 248 -12.54 -4.97 -3.41
C GLY A 248 -11.20 -4.52 -2.86
N ASP A 249 -10.18 -5.39 -2.85
CA ASP A 249 -8.80 -4.94 -2.72
C ASP A 249 -8.46 -3.99 -3.87
N GLU A 250 -7.63 -2.97 -3.65
CA GLU A 250 -7.51 -1.82 -4.54
C GLU A 250 -6.08 -1.40 -4.83
N ILE A 251 -5.88 -0.83 -6.02
CA ILE A 251 -4.75 0.03 -6.36
C ILE A 251 -5.27 1.44 -6.58
N ASN A 252 -4.72 2.38 -5.87
CA ASN A 252 -5.07 3.78 -5.90
C ASN A 252 -3.90 4.64 -6.42
N LEU A 253 -4.21 5.62 -7.27
CA LEU A 253 -3.31 6.72 -7.57
C LEU A 253 -3.57 7.83 -6.56
N ILE A 254 -2.64 8.04 -5.64
CA ILE A 254 -2.83 8.99 -4.54
C ILE A 254 -2.59 10.43 -4.98
N LYS A 255 -3.67 11.20 -4.96
CA LYS A 255 -3.68 12.64 -5.24
C LYS A 255 -3.87 13.45 -3.96
N PRO A 256 -3.22 14.63 -3.86
CA PRO A 256 -3.31 15.46 -2.67
C PRO A 256 -4.73 15.95 -2.40
N GLY A 257 -5.21 15.78 -1.18
CA GLY A 257 -6.49 16.33 -0.73
C GLY A 257 -7.73 15.54 -1.09
N LEU A 258 -7.60 14.39 -1.78
CA LEU A 258 -8.75 13.59 -2.21
C LEU A 258 -9.20 12.58 -1.15
N ASN A 259 -10.49 12.21 -1.27
CA ASN A 259 -11.19 11.21 -0.47
C ASN A 259 -11.35 9.92 -1.29
N TYR A 260 -10.91 8.79 -0.75
CA TYR A 260 -10.93 7.47 -1.39
C TYR A 260 -12.13 6.60 -1.00
N GLY A 261 -13.11 7.20 -0.30
CA GLY A 261 -14.45 6.64 -0.11
C GLY A 261 -14.66 5.84 1.17
N TRP A 262 -13.68 5.06 1.64
CA TRP A 262 -13.89 4.19 2.80
C TRP A 262 -14.38 4.97 4.04
N PRO A 263 -15.41 4.50 4.77
CA PRO A 263 -16.22 3.29 4.58
C PRO A 263 -17.54 3.55 3.81
N LYS A 264 -17.68 4.67 3.12
CA LYS A 264 -18.91 5.10 2.42
C LYS A 264 -19.02 4.54 1.02
N ALA A 265 -17.89 4.25 0.37
CA ALA A 265 -17.79 3.58 -0.92
C ALA A 265 -16.67 2.53 -0.88
N SER A 266 -16.87 1.41 -1.56
CA SER A 266 -15.88 0.33 -1.74
C SER A 266 -16.40 -0.65 -2.79
N ASN A 267 -15.52 -1.25 -3.60
CA ASN A 267 -15.89 -2.32 -4.53
C ASN A 267 -16.00 -3.69 -3.84
N GLY A 268 -16.25 -3.71 -2.55
CA GLY A 268 -16.45 -4.90 -1.73
C GLY A 268 -17.47 -4.67 -0.62
N ASN A 269 -18.01 -5.74 -0.07
CA ASN A 269 -19.07 -5.71 0.93
C ASN A 269 -18.55 -5.94 2.34
N HIS A 270 -19.33 -5.60 3.35
CA HIS A 270 -19.04 -5.97 4.73
C HIS A 270 -18.93 -7.50 4.89
N TYR A 271 -18.15 -7.96 5.87
CA TYR A 271 -17.99 -9.40 6.14
C TYR A 271 -19.29 -10.09 6.57
N ASP A 272 -20.25 -9.34 7.12
CA ASP A 272 -21.59 -9.82 7.49
C ASP A 272 -22.58 -9.85 6.31
N GLY A 273 -22.12 -9.45 5.12
CA GLY A 273 -22.89 -9.46 3.88
C GLY A 273 -23.69 -8.20 3.60
N ARG A 274 -23.65 -7.17 4.47
CA ARG A 274 -24.23 -5.86 4.15
C ARG A 274 -23.46 -5.19 3.02
N ASP A 275 -24.20 -4.56 2.12
CA ASP A 275 -23.63 -3.85 1.00
C ASP A 275 -22.91 -2.57 1.45
N ILE A 276 -21.82 -2.26 0.75
CA ILE A 276 -21.21 -0.94 0.71
C ILE A 276 -21.40 -0.46 -0.73
N PRO A 277 -21.87 0.77 -0.98
CA PRO A 277 -22.00 1.26 -2.34
C PRO A 277 -20.68 1.16 -3.11
N ASP A 278 -20.71 0.60 -4.32
CA ASP A 278 -19.57 0.60 -5.21
C ASP A 278 -19.21 2.04 -5.64
N HIS A 279 -17.95 2.25 -6.01
CA HIS A 279 -17.54 3.52 -6.61
C HIS A 279 -18.30 3.79 -7.91
N ALA A 280 -18.83 5.00 -8.04
CA ALA A 280 -19.62 5.42 -9.18
C ALA A 280 -19.20 6.84 -9.66
N PRO A 281 -19.33 7.14 -10.96
CA PRO A 281 -19.03 8.48 -11.45
C PRO A 281 -19.87 9.55 -10.73
N GLY A 282 -19.21 10.54 -10.12
CA GLY A 282 -19.87 11.64 -9.42
C GLY A 282 -20.26 11.37 -7.97
N ASP A 283 -19.83 10.26 -7.37
CA ASP A 283 -20.06 9.92 -5.96
C ASP A 283 -19.29 10.81 -4.96
N GLY A 284 -18.34 11.62 -5.46
CA GLY A 284 -17.52 12.52 -4.66
C GLY A 284 -16.25 11.88 -4.11
N PHE A 285 -15.93 10.66 -4.52
CA PHE A 285 -14.73 9.92 -4.14
C PHE A 285 -13.80 9.69 -5.34
N GLU A 286 -12.50 9.55 -5.09
CA GLU A 286 -11.55 9.08 -6.12
C GLU A 286 -11.63 7.55 -6.18
N ALA A 287 -12.08 7.05 -7.33
CA ALA A 287 -12.21 5.61 -7.54
C ALA A 287 -10.84 4.93 -7.72
N PRO A 288 -10.69 3.67 -7.29
CA PRO A 288 -9.48 2.90 -7.51
C PRO A 288 -9.21 2.70 -9.01
N LYS A 289 -7.92 2.60 -9.37
CA LYS A 289 -7.51 2.31 -10.74
C LYS A 289 -7.63 0.83 -11.10
N VAL A 290 -7.51 -0.02 -10.10
CA VAL A 290 -7.67 -1.48 -10.21
C VAL A 290 -8.34 -1.99 -8.94
N SER A 291 -9.25 -2.95 -9.05
CA SER A 291 -9.83 -3.66 -7.92
C SER A 291 -9.82 -5.18 -8.13
N TRP A 292 -9.88 -5.95 -7.04
CA TRP A 292 -9.93 -7.41 -7.05
C TRP A 292 -11.22 -7.94 -6.45
N ASN A 293 -11.91 -8.79 -7.24
CA ASN A 293 -13.00 -9.64 -6.81
C ASN A 293 -12.85 -11.00 -7.50
N PRO A 294 -12.52 -12.09 -6.81
CA PRO A 294 -12.30 -12.18 -5.35
C PRO A 294 -11.05 -11.43 -4.87
N ALA A 295 -11.01 -11.14 -3.56
CA ALA A 295 -9.86 -10.51 -2.89
C ALA A 295 -8.63 -11.42 -2.96
N ILE A 296 -7.45 -10.80 -3.10
CA ILE A 296 -6.13 -11.45 -3.01
C ILE A 296 -5.45 -11.21 -1.67
N SER A 297 -6.01 -10.32 -0.83
CA SER A 297 -5.43 -9.83 0.43
C SER A 297 -4.00 -9.33 0.20
N PRO A 298 -3.81 -8.19 -0.47
CA PRO A 298 -2.50 -7.74 -0.89
C PRO A 298 -1.58 -7.46 0.29
N GLY A 299 -0.32 -7.86 0.18
CA GLY A 299 0.67 -7.76 1.27
C GLY A 299 1.79 -6.76 1.04
N GLY A 300 2.11 -6.46 -0.21
CA GLY A 300 3.20 -5.57 -0.59
C GLY A 300 3.07 -5.05 -2.01
N LEU A 301 3.69 -3.90 -2.27
CA LEU A 301 3.72 -3.23 -3.58
C LEU A 301 5.11 -2.73 -3.88
N ALA A 302 5.57 -2.90 -5.11
CA ALA A 302 6.78 -2.30 -5.64
C ALA A 302 6.53 -1.77 -7.05
N TYR A 303 7.11 -0.61 -7.37
CA TYR A 303 7.24 -0.13 -8.73
C TYR A 303 8.51 -0.70 -9.36
N TYR A 304 8.43 -1.11 -10.62
CA TYR A 304 9.52 -1.72 -11.35
C TYR A 304 9.92 -0.88 -12.57
N ASP A 305 11.19 -0.47 -12.60
CA ASP A 305 11.79 0.28 -13.72
C ASP A 305 13.25 -0.18 -14.00
N ALA A 306 13.61 -1.41 -13.58
CA ALA A 306 14.95 -1.94 -13.77
C ALA A 306 15.11 -2.64 -15.14
N ASP A 307 16.37 -2.83 -15.57
CA ASP A 307 16.69 -3.38 -16.87
C ASP A 307 16.66 -4.92 -16.94
N LEU A 308 16.69 -5.60 -15.79
CA LEU A 308 16.77 -7.07 -15.76
C LEU A 308 15.55 -7.73 -16.39
N PHE A 309 14.36 -7.14 -16.23
CA PHE A 309 13.13 -7.55 -16.91
C PHE A 309 12.59 -6.38 -17.76
N PRO A 310 13.17 -6.10 -18.93
CA PRO A 310 12.86 -4.89 -19.69
C PRO A 310 11.38 -4.76 -20.10
N LYS A 311 10.68 -5.90 -20.28
CA LYS A 311 9.23 -5.93 -20.57
C LYS A 311 8.35 -5.64 -19.35
N TRP A 312 8.93 -5.52 -18.17
CA TRP A 312 8.21 -5.25 -16.92
C TRP A 312 8.35 -3.79 -16.46
N LYS A 313 9.12 -2.98 -17.17
CA LYS A 313 9.21 -1.55 -16.88
C LYS A 313 7.83 -0.90 -16.87
N ASP A 314 7.69 0.17 -16.10
CA ASP A 314 6.43 0.87 -15.87
C ASP A 314 5.31 -0.07 -15.36
N SER A 315 5.66 -0.97 -14.44
CA SER A 315 4.68 -1.84 -13.81
C SER A 315 4.75 -1.75 -12.29
N LEU A 316 3.61 -1.95 -11.66
CA LEU A 316 3.52 -2.26 -10.25
C LEU A 316 3.48 -3.78 -10.07
N PHE A 317 4.16 -4.26 -9.05
CA PHE A 317 4.10 -5.65 -8.60
C PHE A 317 3.41 -5.70 -7.26
N ILE A 318 2.35 -6.50 -7.17
CA ILE A 318 1.52 -6.68 -5.99
C ILE A 318 1.60 -8.13 -5.54
N THR A 319 1.75 -8.35 -4.25
CA THR A 319 1.77 -9.69 -3.67
C THR A 319 0.44 -10.02 -3.02
N GLY A 320 -0.07 -11.24 -3.23
CA GLY A 320 -1.28 -11.76 -2.60
C GLY A 320 -0.98 -12.66 -1.41
N LEU A 321 -1.62 -12.39 -0.27
CA LEU A 321 -1.56 -13.28 0.90
C LEU A 321 -2.56 -14.43 0.74
N SER A 322 -3.85 -14.13 0.63
CA SER A 322 -4.88 -15.16 0.36
C SER A 322 -4.83 -15.65 -1.07
N GLY A 323 -4.48 -14.78 -2.02
CA GLY A 323 -4.31 -15.13 -3.43
C GLY A 323 -3.07 -15.97 -3.70
N LYS A 324 -2.10 -16.03 -2.77
CA LYS A 324 -0.81 -16.73 -2.93
C LYS A 324 -0.10 -16.34 -4.22
N SER A 325 -0.18 -15.07 -4.60
CA SER A 325 0.14 -14.61 -5.94
C SER A 325 1.20 -13.52 -5.97
N LEU A 326 1.80 -13.38 -7.14
CA LEU A 326 2.46 -12.17 -7.61
C LEU A 326 1.68 -11.66 -8.82
N ASP A 327 1.18 -10.44 -8.74
CA ASP A 327 0.39 -9.80 -9.78
C ASP A 327 1.17 -8.64 -10.39
N ARG A 328 1.19 -8.52 -11.73
CA ARG A 328 1.79 -7.37 -12.42
C ARG A 328 0.70 -6.49 -13.00
N ILE A 329 0.82 -5.21 -12.72
CA ILE A 329 -0.07 -4.15 -13.17
C ILE A 329 0.72 -3.21 -14.05
N ALA A 330 0.41 -3.15 -15.34
CA ALA A 330 1.03 -2.21 -16.27
C ALA A 330 0.47 -0.81 -16.04
N LEU A 331 1.35 0.19 -16.04
CA LEU A 331 0.99 1.60 -15.94
C LEU A 331 1.03 2.26 -17.34
N ASP A 332 0.06 3.11 -17.60
CA ASP A 332 0.01 4.02 -18.74
C ASP A 332 -0.51 5.39 -18.28
N GLY A 333 0.41 6.30 -18.01
CA GLY A 333 0.07 7.56 -17.37
C GLY A 333 -0.57 7.33 -16.01
N GLU A 334 -1.75 7.89 -15.77
CA GLU A 334 -2.55 7.70 -14.54
C GLU A 334 -3.44 6.44 -14.59
N ASN A 335 -3.37 5.65 -15.67
CA ASN A 335 -4.12 4.42 -15.80
C ASN A 335 -3.28 3.22 -15.34
N ALA A 336 -3.99 2.20 -14.85
CA ALA A 336 -3.38 0.95 -14.42
C ALA A 336 -4.22 -0.22 -14.91
N ARG A 337 -3.56 -1.32 -15.31
CA ARG A 337 -4.25 -2.49 -15.85
C ARG A 337 -3.56 -3.78 -15.42
N LYS A 338 -4.33 -4.75 -14.92
CA LYS A 338 -3.85 -6.11 -14.64
C LYS A 338 -3.35 -6.74 -15.95
N VAL A 339 -2.15 -7.29 -15.91
CA VAL A 339 -1.54 -7.92 -17.10
C VAL A 339 -1.08 -9.33 -16.84
N ASP A 340 -0.53 -9.62 -15.66
CA ASP A 340 -0.12 -10.96 -15.29
C ASP A 340 -0.57 -11.29 -13.88
N HIS A 341 -0.81 -12.58 -13.65
CA HIS A 341 -1.10 -13.18 -12.36
C HIS A 341 -0.35 -14.52 -12.28
N TRP A 342 0.53 -14.68 -11.31
CA TRP A 342 1.30 -15.90 -11.10
C TRP A 342 0.99 -16.48 -9.72
N ASP A 343 0.54 -17.73 -9.70
CA ASP A 343 0.42 -18.50 -8.46
C ASP A 343 1.85 -18.83 -7.94
N MET A 344 2.13 -18.40 -6.73
CA MET A 344 3.41 -18.62 -6.07
C MET A 344 3.38 -19.81 -5.09
N GLY A 345 2.22 -20.44 -4.93
CA GLY A 345 1.99 -21.59 -4.05
C GLY A 345 1.89 -21.22 -2.57
N GLU A 346 2.50 -20.12 -2.15
CA GLU A 346 2.54 -19.66 -0.77
C GLU A 346 2.07 -18.21 -0.64
N ARG A 347 1.70 -17.81 0.56
CA ARG A 347 1.32 -16.42 0.90
C ARG A 347 2.54 -15.53 0.74
N ILE A 348 2.43 -14.47 -0.06
CA ILE A 348 3.54 -13.54 -0.27
C ILE A 348 3.26 -12.23 0.47
N ARG A 349 4.17 -11.85 1.39
CA ARG A 349 4.06 -10.71 2.28
C ARG A 349 4.62 -9.42 1.70
N ALA A 350 5.75 -9.49 1.02
CA ALA A 350 6.42 -8.30 0.54
C ALA A 350 7.09 -8.52 -0.80
N VAL A 351 7.25 -7.44 -1.56
CA VAL A 351 8.01 -7.38 -2.80
C VAL A 351 8.90 -6.14 -2.80
N ARG A 352 10.13 -6.27 -3.29
CA ARG A 352 11.07 -5.16 -3.54
C ARG A 352 11.88 -5.44 -4.80
N THR A 353 12.27 -4.39 -5.50
CA THR A 353 13.31 -4.46 -6.53
C THR A 353 14.67 -4.41 -5.83
N GLY A 354 15.50 -5.42 -6.08
CA GLY A 354 16.87 -5.49 -5.55
C GLY A 354 17.86 -4.64 -6.38
N PRO A 355 19.10 -4.50 -5.89
CA PRO A 355 20.11 -3.63 -6.52
C PRO A 355 20.43 -3.96 -7.98
N GLU A 356 20.34 -5.25 -8.37
CA GLU A 356 20.61 -5.73 -9.73
C GLU A 356 19.34 -5.83 -10.60
N GLY A 357 18.22 -5.27 -10.13
CA GLY A 357 16.95 -5.31 -10.84
C GLY A 357 16.16 -6.61 -10.68
N ALA A 358 16.65 -7.59 -9.93
CA ALA A 358 15.86 -8.76 -9.57
C ALA A 358 14.67 -8.36 -8.68
N LEU A 359 13.54 -9.04 -8.84
CA LEU A 359 12.47 -8.93 -7.86
C LEU A 359 12.73 -9.87 -6.68
N TRP A 360 12.56 -9.34 -5.48
CA TRP A 360 12.70 -10.09 -4.25
C TRP A 360 11.37 -10.14 -3.52
N LEU A 361 11.01 -11.33 -3.07
CA LEU A 361 9.74 -11.59 -2.37
C LEU A 361 10.02 -12.13 -0.96
N LEU A 362 9.17 -11.78 -0.01
CA LEU A 362 9.09 -12.45 1.29
C LEU A 362 7.80 -13.25 1.35
N GLU A 363 7.90 -14.54 1.63
CA GLU A 363 6.75 -15.35 2.01
C GLU A 363 6.29 -15.00 3.42
N ASP A 364 5.00 -15.18 3.68
CA ASP A 364 4.37 -14.96 4.98
C ASP A 364 4.45 -16.23 5.85
N GLY A 365 4.49 -16.06 7.19
CA GLY A 365 4.39 -17.14 8.14
C GLY A 365 5.72 -17.59 8.79
N PRO A 366 5.68 -18.61 9.67
CA PRO A 366 6.77 -18.91 10.61
C PRO A 366 8.09 -19.35 9.96
N ARG A 367 8.10 -19.74 8.71
CA ARG A 367 9.30 -20.09 7.94
C ARG A 367 9.26 -19.46 6.57
N GLY A 368 8.86 -18.16 6.52
CA GLY A 368 8.77 -17.42 5.30
C GLY A 368 10.11 -17.33 4.60
N ARG A 369 10.15 -17.75 3.33
CA ARG A 369 11.37 -17.69 2.51
C ARG A 369 11.56 -16.28 1.93
N LEU A 370 12.82 -15.89 1.79
CA LEU A 370 13.25 -14.80 0.94
C LEU A 370 13.56 -15.42 -0.43
N LEU A 371 12.86 -14.97 -1.44
CA LEU A 371 12.95 -15.46 -2.81
C LEU A 371 13.55 -14.37 -3.70
N MET A 372 14.45 -14.75 -4.61
CA MET A 372 14.96 -13.87 -5.66
C MET A 372 14.44 -14.39 -7.01
N LEU A 373 13.83 -13.50 -7.80
CA LEU A 373 13.29 -13.78 -9.13
C LEU A 373 14.23 -13.22 -10.20
N THR A 374 14.63 -14.08 -11.13
CA THR A 374 15.50 -13.71 -12.26
C THR A 374 14.90 -14.20 -13.58
N PRO A 375 15.25 -13.62 -14.73
CA PRO A 375 14.81 -14.13 -16.02
C PRO A 375 15.21 -15.60 -16.22
N LYS A 376 14.33 -16.38 -16.85
CA LYS A 376 14.72 -17.71 -17.36
C LYS A 376 15.77 -17.53 -18.44
N ARG A 377 16.79 -18.37 -18.40
CA ARG A 377 17.83 -18.46 -19.42
C ARG A 377 17.34 -19.19 -20.66
#